data_7270532a8db04e34a4954c66f768e727
#
_entry.id   7270532a8db04e34a4954c66f768e727
#
_cell.length_a   1.000
_cell.length_b   1.000
_cell.length_c   1.000
_cell.angle_alpha   90.00
_cell.angle_beta   90.00
_cell.angle_gamma   90.00
#
_symmetry.space_group_name_H-M   'P 1'
#
loop_
_entity.id
_entity.type
_entity.pdbx_description
1 polymer ?
#
loop_
_entity_poly.entity_id
_entity_poly.type
_entity_poly.pdbx_seq_one_letter_code
_entity_poly.pdbx_strand_id
1 'polypeptide(L)'
;LTLAPIALGIVLAIVLATPGRRRRRVLVALGTGAATGFLLLGGWWMWALWQRFGNPVYPQFAALFHGPLDPPFPVRDLRFVPDPPWRAFAWPFAPAYDWRTLSEIKFRDLRVPALALGTLLLPWWRRRQHTGESVRGLGNALLCGLALAYAGWLTLFGYHRYLAAVEMLAPLALLLLLERAMARSQRLRATAATILAALVLTTNPPNWGNAPQGSGPLELTLPAVVPVRGAMVLLAGDAPSSYLAPAWPESARFVRVQSNFHGETWPPYAFDRRLAQAIDTHAGPRVVVHARGQESLADAGLARMGVARDRSHCGTVRTPL
;
A
#
# COMPACT_ATOMS: atom_id res chain seq x y z
N LEU A 1 -2.37 -8.84 -1.04
CA LEU A 1 -3.52 -8.51 -1.91
C LEU A 1 -3.28 -7.25 -2.75
N THR A 2 -2.67 -6.21 -2.19
CA THR A 2 -2.40 -4.92 -2.89
C THR A 2 -1.54 -5.06 -4.14
N LEU A 3 -0.68 -6.07 -4.20
CA LEU A 3 0.19 -6.35 -5.34
C LEU A 3 -0.45 -7.31 -6.38
N ALA A 4 -1.64 -7.83 -6.13
CA ALA A 4 -2.30 -8.78 -7.03
C ALA A 4 -2.51 -8.24 -8.46
N PRO A 5 -2.98 -6.98 -8.66
CA PRO A 5 -3.12 -6.44 -10.01
C PRO A 5 -1.79 -6.38 -10.78
N ILE A 6 -0.70 -6.07 -10.08
CA ILE A 6 0.64 -6.01 -10.65
C ILE A 6 1.13 -7.40 -11.04
N ALA A 7 0.95 -8.39 -10.14
CA ALA A 7 1.30 -9.77 -10.42
C ALA A 7 0.55 -10.32 -11.64
N LEU A 8 -0.77 -10.04 -11.74
CA LEU A 8 -1.60 -10.41 -12.90
C LEU A 8 -1.10 -9.73 -14.18
N GLY A 9 -0.74 -8.44 -14.12
CA GLY A 9 -0.17 -7.70 -15.24
C GLY A 9 1.16 -8.30 -15.73
N ILE A 10 2.05 -8.68 -14.81
CA ILE A 10 3.33 -9.33 -15.13
C ILE A 10 3.08 -10.71 -15.76
N VAL A 11 2.18 -11.52 -15.19
CA VAL A 11 1.81 -12.83 -15.74
C VAL A 11 1.27 -12.67 -17.16
N LEU A 12 0.38 -11.71 -17.38
CA LEU A 12 -0.14 -11.41 -18.72
C LEU A 12 0.98 -11.04 -19.69
N ALA A 13 1.91 -10.16 -19.29
CA ALA A 13 3.04 -9.77 -20.13
C ALA A 13 3.90 -10.98 -20.51
N ILE A 14 4.22 -11.86 -19.56
CA ILE A 14 5.01 -13.07 -19.80
C ILE A 14 4.28 -14.01 -20.76
N VAL A 15 2.98 -14.24 -20.54
CA VAL A 15 2.16 -15.15 -21.38
C VAL A 15 2.05 -14.62 -22.81
N LEU A 16 1.83 -13.32 -22.98
CA LEU A 16 1.75 -12.69 -24.31
C LEU A 16 3.09 -12.71 -25.05
N ALA A 17 4.21 -12.53 -24.34
CA ALA A 17 5.55 -12.61 -24.90
C ALA A 17 5.97 -14.06 -25.25
N THR A 18 5.28 -15.07 -24.70
CA THR A 18 5.64 -16.48 -24.90
C THR A 18 5.01 -17.04 -26.17
N PRO A 19 5.78 -17.76 -27.03
CA PRO A 19 5.25 -18.45 -28.20
C PRO A 19 4.16 -19.47 -27.84
N GLY A 20 3.10 -19.56 -28.66
CA GLY A 20 1.90 -20.35 -28.38
C GLY A 20 2.16 -21.80 -27.93
N ARG A 21 3.13 -22.48 -28.57
CA ARG A 21 3.52 -23.87 -28.21
C ARG A 21 4.05 -24.01 -26.78
N ARG A 22 4.61 -22.94 -26.20
CA ARG A 22 5.19 -22.97 -24.85
C ARG A 22 4.27 -22.38 -23.78
N ARG A 23 3.20 -21.68 -24.17
CA ARG A 23 2.30 -20.95 -23.22
C ARG A 23 1.75 -21.84 -22.11
N ARG A 24 1.28 -23.05 -22.45
CA ARG A 24 0.74 -23.98 -21.44
C ARG A 24 1.82 -24.34 -20.39
N ARG A 25 3.06 -24.64 -20.82
CA ARG A 25 4.15 -24.96 -19.89
C ARG A 25 4.49 -23.79 -18.99
N VAL A 26 4.55 -22.57 -19.55
CA VAL A 26 4.83 -21.33 -18.80
C VAL A 26 3.72 -21.04 -17.82
N LEU A 27 2.45 -21.18 -18.21
CA LEU A 27 1.30 -20.99 -17.31
C LEU A 27 1.32 -21.99 -16.15
N VAL A 28 1.60 -23.27 -16.43
CA VAL A 28 1.72 -24.29 -15.38
C VAL A 28 2.88 -23.94 -14.44
N ALA A 29 4.07 -23.62 -14.97
CA ALA A 29 5.22 -23.27 -14.16
C ALA A 29 4.99 -22.02 -13.31
N LEU A 30 4.38 -20.97 -13.87
CA LEU A 30 4.02 -19.76 -13.13
C LEU A 30 2.96 -20.06 -12.06
N GLY A 31 1.94 -20.82 -12.40
CA GLY A 31 0.86 -21.20 -11.48
C GLY A 31 1.38 -22.05 -10.32
N THR A 32 2.16 -23.08 -10.60
CA THR A 32 2.75 -23.93 -9.56
C THR A 32 3.76 -23.18 -8.71
N GLY A 33 4.66 -22.40 -9.34
CA GLY A 33 5.63 -21.58 -8.61
C GLY A 33 4.97 -20.53 -7.72
N ALA A 34 3.94 -19.85 -8.23
CA ALA A 34 3.19 -18.86 -7.45
C ALA A 34 2.41 -19.52 -6.29
N ALA A 35 1.76 -20.66 -6.52
CA ALA A 35 1.03 -21.40 -5.48
C ALA A 35 2.01 -21.89 -4.40
N THR A 36 3.14 -22.51 -4.79
CA THR A 36 4.14 -23.00 -3.85
C THR A 36 4.74 -21.84 -3.06
N GLY A 37 5.18 -20.77 -3.72
CA GLY A 37 5.74 -19.59 -3.05
C GLY A 37 4.73 -18.94 -2.10
N PHE A 38 3.47 -18.83 -2.52
CA PHE A 38 2.40 -18.28 -1.68
C PHE A 38 2.14 -19.14 -0.43
N LEU A 39 2.06 -20.47 -0.58
CA LEU A 39 1.85 -21.38 0.55
C LEU A 39 3.03 -21.37 1.52
N LEU A 40 4.27 -21.39 1.01
CA LEU A 40 5.47 -21.38 1.84
C LEU A 40 5.66 -20.05 2.60
N LEU A 41 5.43 -18.93 1.93
CA LEU A 41 5.70 -17.61 2.50
C LEU A 41 4.50 -17.00 3.24
N GLY A 42 3.29 -17.27 2.80
CA GLY A 42 2.06 -16.64 3.32
C GLY A 42 1.07 -17.60 3.97
N GLY A 43 1.15 -18.90 3.66
CA GLY A 43 0.16 -19.88 4.11
C GLY A 43 0.04 -19.98 5.63
N TRP A 44 1.16 -19.94 6.35
CA TRP A 44 1.18 -19.96 7.81
C TRP A 44 0.45 -18.76 8.41
N TRP A 45 0.63 -17.57 7.82
CA TRP A 45 -0.05 -16.35 8.26
C TRP A 45 -1.55 -16.41 7.99
N MET A 46 -1.94 -16.86 6.80
CA MET A 46 -3.36 -17.05 6.46
C MET A 46 -4.01 -18.10 7.36
N TRP A 47 -3.31 -19.17 7.71
CA TRP A 47 -3.78 -20.16 8.66
C TRP A 47 -4.00 -19.54 10.05
N ALA A 48 -3.03 -18.73 10.54
CA ALA A 48 -3.17 -18.03 11.82
C ALA A 48 -4.35 -17.04 11.83
N LEU A 49 -4.59 -16.32 10.73
CA LEU A 49 -5.76 -15.46 10.58
C LEU A 49 -7.05 -16.27 10.56
N TRP A 50 -7.09 -17.38 9.83
CA TRP A 50 -8.24 -18.27 9.80
C TRP A 50 -8.60 -18.76 11.21
N GLN A 51 -7.62 -19.26 11.96
CA GLN A 51 -7.82 -19.75 13.34
C GLN A 51 -8.36 -18.66 14.29
N ARG A 52 -7.93 -17.42 14.09
CA ARG A 52 -8.30 -16.31 14.99
C ARG A 52 -9.59 -15.60 14.61
N PHE A 53 -9.83 -15.45 13.31
CA PHE A 53 -10.88 -14.57 12.77
C PHE A 53 -11.90 -15.32 11.93
N GLY A 54 -11.68 -16.59 11.57
CA GLY A 54 -12.51 -17.32 10.61
C GLY A 54 -12.37 -16.81 9.17
N ASN A 55 -11.37 -15.94 8.93
CA ASN A 55 -11.12 -15.31 7.64
C ASN A 55 -9.61 -15.30 7.38
N PRO A 56 -9.10 -16.05 6.36
CA PRO A 56 -7.66 -16.17 6.10
C PRO A 56 -7.02 -14.90 5.56
N VAL A 57 -7.81 -13.93 5.16
CA VAL A 57 -7.37 -12.64 4.59
C VAL A 57 -7.94 -11.45 5.36
N TYR A 58 -8.33 -11.69 6.62
CA TYR A 58 -8.91 -10.69 7.50
C TYR A 58 -8.12 -9.35 7.46
N PRO A 59 -8.79 -8.20 7.44
CA PRO A 59 -10.25 -7.96 7.47
C PRO A 59 -10.90 -7.91 6.07
N GLN A 60 -10.17 -8.30 5.03
CA GLN A 60 -10.65 -8.25 3.64
C GLN A 60 -11.62 -9.39 3.33
N PHE A 61 -12.48 -9.18 2.33
CA PHE A 61 -13.46 -10.18 1.86
C PHE A 61 -14.40 -10.71 2.96
N ALA A 62 -14.75 -9.88 3.93
CA ALA A 62 -15.68 -10.21 5.01
C ALA A 62 -17.01 -10.80 4.48
N ALA A 63 -17.55 -10.24 3.40
CA ALA A 63 -18.77 -10.74 2.77
C ALA A 63 -18.64 -12.16 2.18
N LEU A 64 -17.43 -12.69 1.98
CA LEU A 64 -17.19 -14.05 1.50
C LEU A 64 -16.99 -15.04 2.65
N PHE A 65 -16.20 -14.64 3.66
CA PHE A 65 -15.79 -15.55 4.73
C PHE A 65 -16.72 -15.54 5.93
N HIS A 66 -17.44 -14.44 6.18
CA HIS A 66 -18.38 -14.30 7.29
C HIS A 66 -17.76 -14.67 8.64
N GLY A 67 -16.51 -14.31 8.88
CA GLY A 67 -15.82 -14.58 10.13
C GLY A 67 -16.51 -13.87 11.32
N PRO A 68 -16.44 -14.43 12.55
CA PRO A 68 -17.15 -13.89 13.70
C PRO A 68 -16.72 -12.48 14.13
N LEU A 69 -15.55 -12.03 13.68
CA LEU A 69 -15.00 -10.70 13.94
C LEU A 69 -14.89 -9.85 12.66
N ASP A 70 -15.42 -10.33 11.55
CA ASP A 70 -15.41 -9.59 10.29
C ASP A 70 -16.23 -8.30 10.41
N PRO A 71 -15.74 -7.18 9.84
CA PRO A 71 -16.51 -5.95 9.78
C PRO A 71 -17.75 -6.13 8.88
N PRO A 72 -18.91 -5.57 9.27
CA PRO A 72 -20.15 -5.68 8.48
C PRO A 72 -20.16 -4.74 7.25
N PHE A 73 -19.03 -4.14 6.94
CA PHE A 73 -18.86 -3.19 5.84
C PHE A 73 -17.55 -3.49 5.09
N PRO A 74 -17.44 -3.11 3.81
CA PRO A 74 -16.22 -3.31 3.05
C PRO A 74 -15.08 -2.43 3.59
N VAL A 75 -13.99 -3.06 4.02
CA VAL A 75 -12.78 -2.36 4.47
C VAL A 75 -11.97 -1.97 3.24
N ARG A 76 -12.30 -0.81 2.68
CA ARG A 76 -11.63 -0.27 1.49
C ARG A 76 -11.48 1.25 1.61
N ASP A 77 -10.30 1.75 1.35
CA ASP A 77 -10.06 3.18 1.23
C ASP A 77 -10.45 3.66 -0.18
N LEU A 78 -11.51 4.44 -0.25
CA LEU A 78 -12.03 4.98 -1.51
C LEU A 78 -11.54 6.39 -1.81
N ARG A 79 -10.79 7.03 -0.91
CA ARG A 79 -10.33 8.42 -1.06
C ARG A 79 -9.55 8.67 -2.35
N PHE A 80 -8.84 7.65 -2.82
CA PHE A 80 -7.95 7.72 -3.98
C PHE A 80 -8.51 7.03 -5.23
N VAL A 81 -9.73 6.51 -5.16
CA VAL A 81 -10.41 5.92 -6.31
C VAL A 81 -11.16 7.03 -7.06
N PRO A 82 -11.05 7.10 -8.42
CA PRO A 82 -11.72 8.15 -9.18
C PRO A 82 -13.24 8.09 -9.02
N ASP A 83 -13.82 9.20 -8.58
CA ASP A 83 -15.26 9.40 -8.49
C ASP A 83 -15.60 10.79 -9.08
N PRO A 84 -16.48 10.91 -10.09
CA PRO A 84 -17.13 9.80 -10.82
C PRO A 84 -16.14 8.99 -11.71
N PRO A 85 -16.50 7.77 -12.13
CA PRO A 85 -15.58 6.84 -12.82
C PRO A 85 -14.92 7.37 -14.09
N TRP A 86 -15.54 8.30 -14.80
CA TRP A 86 -14.97 8.91 -16.01
C TRP A 86 -13.68 9.69 -15.72
N ARG A 87 -13.44 10.16 -14.50
CA ARG A 87 -12.19 10.79 -14.08
C ARG A 87 -10.98 9.86 -14.21
N ALA A 88 -11.21 8.54 -14.26
CA ALA A 88 -10.17 7.54 -14.49
C ALA A 88 -9.32 7.83 -15.75
N PHE A 89 -9.88 8.47 -16.77
CA PHE A 89 -9.13 8.86 -17.97
C PHE A 89 -8.07 9.95 -17.70
N ALA A 90 -8.32 10.85 -16.76
CA ALA A 90 -7.36 11.89 -16.36
C ALA A 90 -6.37 11.40 -15.28
N TRP A 91 -6.68 10.30 -14.58
CA TRP A 91 -5.91 9.82 -13.44
C TRP A 91 -4.44 9.53 -13.73
N PRO A 92 -4.04 8.99 -14.92
CA PRO A 92 -2.63 8.80 -15.26
C PRO A 92 -1.79 10.08 -15.25
N PHE A 93 -2.44 11.24 -15.38
CA PHE A 93 -1.78 12.54 -15.43
C PHE A 93 -1.72 13.22 -14.04
N ALA A 94 -2.53 12.77 -13.08
CA ALA A 94 -2.59 13.32 -11.74
C ALA A 94 -1.21 13.41 -11.03
N PRO A 95 -0.28 12.44 -11.17
CA PRO A 95 1.05 12.53 -10.57
C PRO A 95 1.88 13.74 -11.00
N ALA A 96 1.52 14.38 -12.13
CA ALA A 96 2.23 15.54 -12.65
C ALA A 96 1.78 16.86 -12.00
N TYR A 97 0.49 16.99 -11.63
CA TYR A 97 -0.08 18.27 -11.20
C TYR A 97 -0.78 18.25 -9.83
N ASP A 98 -1.37 17.14 -9.42
CA ASP A 98 -2.08 17.04 -8.13
C ASP A 98 -1.84 15.71 -7.42
N TRP A 99 -0.86 15.70 -6.57
CA TRP A 99 -0.50 14.53 -5.77
C TRP A 99 -1.58 14.11 -4.77
N ARG A 100 -2.47 15.04 -4.34
CA ARG A 100 -3.50 14.77 -3.33
C ARG A 100 -4.55 13.77 -3.83
N THR A 101 -4.71 13.65 -5.12
CA THR A 101 -5.63 12.67 -5.73
C THR A 101 -5.15 11.22 -5.58
N LEU A 102 -3.85 11.02 -5.30
CA LEU A 102 -3.22 9.70 -5.30
C LEU A 102 -2.48 9.37 -4.02
N SER A 103 -2.15 10.36 -3.19
CA SER A 103 -1.27 10.17 -2.03
C SER A 103 -1.61 11.11 -0.88
N GLU A 104 -1.29 10.67 0.32
CA GLU A 104 -1.31 11.49 1.53
C GLU A 104 -0.04 12.36 1.65
N ILE A 105 1.00 12.06 0.91
CA ILE A 105 2.31 12.71 0.98
C ILE A 105 2.65 13.32 -0.36
N LYS A 106 3.21 14.52 -0.33
CA LYS A 106 3.61 15.25 -1.53
C LYS A 106 4.65 14.46 -2.34
N PHE A 107 4.36 14.29 -3.61
CA PHE A 107 5.27 13.70 -4.59
C PHE A 107 5.02 14.31 -5.98
N ARG A 108 5.91 14.05 -6.91
CA ARG A 108 5.77 14.38 -8.33
C ARG A 108 6.43 13.30 -9.16
N ASP A 109 5.67 12.74 -10.08
CA ASP A 109 6.17 11.72 -11.00
C ASP A 109 5.65 11.98 -12.41
N LEU A 110 6.56 12.12 -13.36
CA LEU A 110 6.24 12.34 -14.76
C LEU A 110 6.34 11.05 -15.61
N ARG A 111 6.80 9.94 -15.05
CA ARG A 111 6.99 8.68 -15.78
C ARG A 111 5.65 8.07 -16.20
N VAL A 112 4.67 8.02 -15.30
CA VAL A 112 3.34 7.47 -15.58
C VAL A 112 2.58 8.35 -16.58
N PRO A 113 2.51 9.69 -16.43
CA PRO A 113 1.95 10.58 -17.44
C PRO A 113 2.60 10.44 -18.82
N ALA A 114 3.94 10.37 -18.87
CA ALA A 114 4.67 10.19 -20.13
C ALA A 114 4.36 8.84 -20.79
N LEU A 115 4.25 7.76 -19.98
CA LEU A 115 3.87 6.44 -20.48
C LEU A 115 2.44 6.44 -21.04
N ALA A 116 1.49 7.07 -20.34
CA ALA A 116 0.11 7.20 -20.79
C ALA A 116 0.05 7.97 -22.13
N LEU A 117 0.72 9.11 -22.23
CA LEU A 117 0.80 9.89 -23.46
C LEU A 117 1.45 9.08 -24.59
N GLY A 118 2.57 8.40 -24.31
CA GLY A 118 3.26 7.56 -25.28
C GLY A 118 2.40 6.41 -25.81
N THR A 119 1.58 5.80 -24.95
CA THR A 119 0.65 4.73 -25.37
C THR A 119 -0.49 5.27 -26.22
N LEU A 120 -1.03 6.45 -25.92
CA LEU A 120 -2.06 7.12 -26.73
C LEU A 120 -1.55 7.48 -28.14
N LEU A 121 -0.26 7.83 -28.26
CA LEU A 121 0.35 8.15 -29.55
C LEU A 121 0.80 6.90 -30.33
N LEU A 122 0.73 5.70 -29.74
CA LEU A 122 1.18 4.44 -30.35
C LEU A 122 0.54 4.15 -31.74
N PRO A 123 -0.76 4.39 -32.01
CA PRO A 123 -1.36 4.17 -33.32
C PRO A 123 -0.70 5.02 -34.43
N TRP A 124 -0.32 6.25 -34.09
CA TRP A 124 0.37 7.16 -34.99
C TRP A 124 1.78 6.67 -35.32
N TRP A 125 2.49 6.13 -34.33
CA TRP A 125 3.85 5.62 -34.48
C TRP A 125 3.90 4.28 -35.19
N ARG A 126 2.86 3.46 -35.13
CA ARG A 126 2.78 2.16 -35.85
C ARG A 126 2.99 2.27 -37.35
N ARG A 127 2.67 3.39 -37.98
CA ARG A 127 2.84 3.61 -39.40
C ARG A 127 4.31 3.75 -39.84
N ARG A 128 5.25 3.94 -38.92
CA ARG A 128 6.68 4.22 -39.21
C ARG A 128 7.64 3.09 -38.78
N GLN A 129 7.14 1.90 -38.51
CA GLN A 129 7.93 0.88 -37.78
C GLN A 129 8.89 0.10 -38.69
N HIS A 130 10.16 -0.02 -38.21
CA HIS A 130 11.19 -0.89 -38.75
C HIS A 130 11.83 -1.80 -37.68
N THR A 131 11.19 -1.97 -36.51
CA THR A 131 11.67 -2.83 -35.42
C THR A 131 11.36 -4.31 -35.68
N GLY A 132 12.25 -5.22 -35.31
CA GLY A 132 12.05 -6.67 -35.45
C GLY A 132 10.79 -7.17 -34.72
N GLU A 133 10.16 -8.21 -35.27
CA GLU A 133 8.89 -8.76 -34.72
C GLU A 133 8.99 -9.18 -33.24
N SER A 134 10.14 -9.74 -32.83
CA SER A 134 10.37 -10.16 -31.45
C SER A 134 10.33 -9.01 -30.44
N VAL A 135 10.99 -7.89 -30.73
CA VAL A 135 11.02 -6.70 -29.85
C VAL A 135 9.64 -6.04 -29.78
N ARG A 136 8.89 -6.07 -30.91
CA ARG A 136 7.51 -5.58 -30.91
C ARG A 136 6.61 -6.43 -30.02
N GLY A 137 6.73 -7.74 -30.12
CA GLY A 137 5.95 -8.68 -29.32
C GLY A 137 6.16 -8.45 -27.82
N LEU A 138 7.40 -8.37 -27.39
CA LEU A 138 7.76 -8.12 -25.99
C LEU A 138 7.23 -6.76 -25.49
N GLY A 139 7.42 -5.70 -26.29
CA GLY A 139 6.96 -4.37 -25.90
C GLY A 139 5.43 -4.26 -25.83
N ASN A 140 4.68 -4.92 -26.74
CA ASN A 140 3.22 -4.97 -26.66
C ASN A 140 2.78 -5.76 -25.41
N ALA A 141 3.44 -6.89 -25.13
CA ALA A 141 3.14 -7.71 -23.95
C ALA A 141 3.35 -6.91 -22.66
N LEU A 142 4.46 -6.17 -22.55
CA LEU A 142 4.74 -5.32 -21.41
C LEU A 142 3.69 -4.21 -21.25
N LEU A 143 3.34 -3.51 -22.33
CA LEU A 143 2.32 -2.45 -22.28
C LEU A 143 0.94 -2.99 -21.90
N CYS A 144 0.53 -4.13 -22.44
CA CYS A 144 -0.73 -4.78 -22.03
C CYS A 144 -0.70 -5.19 -20.55
N GLY A 145 0.42 -5.74 -20.08
CA GLY A 145 0.59 -6.11 -18.68
C GLY A 145 0.52 -4.89 -17.75
N LEU A 146 1.21 -3.79 -18.11
CA LEU A 146 1.16 -2.55 -17.35
C LEU A 146 -0.23 -1.90 -17.37
N ALA A 147 -0.93 -1.94 -18.51
CA ALA A 147 -2.30 -1.45 -18.61
C ALA A 147 -3.25 -2.22 -17.67
N LEU A 148 -3.14 -3.57 -17.64
CA LEU A 148 -3.92 -4.40 -16.72
C LEU A 148 -3.57 -4.12 -15.27
N ALA A 149 -2.27 -4.02 -14.95
CA ALA A 149 -1.80 -3.70 -13.61
C ALA A 149 -2.33 -2.34 -13.13
N TYR A 150 -2.26 -1.34 -14.00
CA TYR A 150 -2.75 0.01 -13.72
C TYR A 150 -4.27 0.05 -13.56
N ALA A 151 -5.02 -0.58 -14.45
CA ALA A 151 -6.49 -0.65 -14.37
C ALA A 151 -6.94 -1.36 -13.07
N GLY A 152 -6.34 -2.50 -12.75
CA GLY A 152 -6.61 -3.21 -11.50
C GLY A 152 -6.23 -2.41 -10.26
N TRP A 153 -5.09 -1.72 -10.27
CA TRP A 153 -4.69 -0.82 -9.19
C TRP A 153 -5.70 0.32 -9.03
N LEU A 154 -6.07 0.98 -10.12
CA LEU A 154 -6.98 2.12 -10.09
C LEU A 154 -8.37 1.76 -9.57
N THR A 155 -8.89 0.60 -9.97
CA THR A 155 -10.21 0.13 -9.54
C THR A 155 -10.22 -0.39 -8.11
N LEU A 156 -9.10 -0.93 -7.60
CA LEU A 156 -9.04 -1.54 -6.28
C LEU A 156 -8.54 -0.59 -5.20
N PHE A 157 -7.59 0.27 -5.51
CA PHE A 157 -6.87 1.05 -4.51
C PHE A 157 -6.74 2.54 -4.86
N GLY A 158 -6.31 2.89 -6.09
CA GLY A 158 -5.99 4.25 -6.52
C GLY A 158 -4.85 4.93 -5.74
N TYR A 159 -4.27 4.28 -4.75
CA TYR A 159 -3.30 4.83 -3.82
C TYR A 159 -1.86 4.63 -4.31
N HIS A 160 -1.10 5.72 -4.42
CA HIS A 160 0.21 5.80 -5.05
C HIS A 160 1.23 4.76 -4.54
N ARG A 161 1.32 4.52 -3.22
CA ARG A 161 2.30 3.56 -2.67
C ARG A 161 2.17 2.14 -3.24
N TYR A 162 1.02 1.78 -3.82
CA TYR A 162 0.81 0.47 -4.43
C TYR A 162 1.09 0.46 -5.93
N LEU A 163 1.52 1.59 -6.50
CA LEU A 163 1.85 1.74 -7.93
C LEU A 163 3.35 1.49 -8.21
N ALA A 164 4.18 1.32 -7.18
CA ALA A 164 5.64 1.27 -7.28
C ALA A 164 6.17 0.37 -8.41
N ALA A 165 5.63 -0.83 -8.62
CA ALA A 165 6.12 -1.71 -9.68
C ALA A 165 5.79 -1.18 -11.09
N VAL A 166 4.67 -0.48 -11.27
CA VAL A 166 4.35 0.20 -12.54
C VAL A 166 5.34 1.34 -12.77
N GLU A 167 5.65 2.11 -11.74
CA GLU A 167 6.64 3.20 -11.80
C GLU A 167 8.05 2.69 -12.12
N MET A 168 8.45 1.55 -11.55
CA MET A 168 9.74 0.93 -11.83
C MET A 168 9.85 0.42 -13.27
N LEU A 169 8.76 -0.07 -13.85
CA LEU A 169 8.73 -0.59 -15.22
C LEU A 169 8.41 0.49 -16.27
N ALA A 170 7.88 1.64 -15.87
CA ALA A 170 7.54 2.74 -16.77
C ALA A 170 8.72 3.23 -17.63
N PRO A 171 9.95 3.43 -17.09
CA PRO A 171 11.12 3.81 -17.90
C PRO A 171 11.44 2.80 -19.00
N LEU A 172 11.36 1.49 -18.69
CA LEU A 172 11.59 0.44 -19.68
C LEU A 172 10.52 0.47 -20.78
N ALA A 173 9.26 0.62 -20.39
CA ALA A 173 8.16 0.72 -21.34
C ALA A 173 8.29 1.98 -22.22
N LEU A 174 8.70 3.12 -21.65
CA LEU A 174 9.00 4.35 -22.38
C LEU A 174 10.15 4.17 -23.38
N LEU A 175 11.24 3.51 -22.98
CA LEU A 175 12.34 3.17 -23.89
C LEU A 175 11.84 2.37 -25.09
N LEU A 176 11.05 1.32 -24.87
CA LEU A 176 10.48 0.49 -25.93
C LEU A 176 9.53 1.29 -26.85
N LEU A 177 8.76 2.25 -26.32
CA LEU A 177 7.94 3.16 -27.11
C LEU A 177 8.79 4.12 -27.93
N LEU A 178 9.84 4.69 -27.35
CA LEU A 178 10.76 5.61 -28.02
C LEU A 178 11.56 4.92 -29.14
N GLU A 179 12.03 3.70 -28.92
CA GLU A 179 12.66 2.91 -29.97
C GLU A 179 11.74 2.68 -31.16
N ARG A 180 10.45 2.46 -30.90
CA ARG A 180 9.44 2.33 -31.97
C ARG A 180 9.22 3.62 -32.74
N ALA A 181 9.23 4.76 -32.06
CA ALA A 181 9.02 6.07 -32.66
C ALA A 181 10.22 6.55 -33.49
N MET A 182 11.45 6.17 -33.06
CA MET A 182 12.70 6.83 -33.49
C MET A 182 13.74 5.87 -34.11
N ALA A 183 13.33 4.78 -34.72
CA ALA A 183 14.12 3.57 -35.02
C ALA A 183 15.43 3.74 -35.86
N ARG A 184 15.75 4.89 -36.44
CA ARG A 184 16.94 5.03 -37.32
C ARG A 184 17.91 6.18 -37.02
N SER A 185 17.55 7.16 -36.22
CA SER A 185 18.41 8.33 -35.99
C SER A 185 19.10 8.24 -34.61
N GLN A 186 20.42 8.21 -34.59
CA GLN A 186 21.19 8.28 -33.33
C GLN A 186 20.90 9.57 -32.55
N ARG A 187 20.67 10.69 -33.24
CA ARG A 187 20.32 11.97 -32.60
C ARG A 187 18.98 11.87 -31.87
N LEU A 188 17.97 11.27 -32.53
CA LEU A 188 16.66 11.06 -31.91
C LEU A 188 16.73 10.11 -30.71
N ARG A 189 17.57 9.05 -30.78
CA ARG A 189 17.80 8.14 -29.64
C ARG A 189 18.47 8.88 -28.47
N ALA A 190 19.49 9.71 -28.75
CA ALA A 190 20.13 10.52 -27.72
C ALA A 190 19.14 11.50 -27.08
N THR A 191 18.33 12.21 -27.88
CA THR A 191 17.28 13.09 -27.38
C THR A 191 16.26 12.34 -26.51
N ALA A 192 15.82 11.16 -26.94
CA ALA A 192 14.91 10.32 -26.17
C ALA A 192 15.52 9.87 -24.83
N ALA A 193 16.78 9.45 -24.83
CA ALA A 193 17.50 9.09 -23.61
C ALA A 193 17.64 10.29 -22.67
N THR A 194 17.92 11.49 -23.21
CA THR A 194 17.98 12.72 -22.44
C THR A 194 16.63 13.09 -21.82
N ILE A 195 15.55 13.00 -22.59
CA ILE A 195 14.18 13.22 -22.08
C ILE A 195 13.86 12.22 -20.97
N LEU A 196 14.18 10.93 -21.16
CA LEU A 196 13.93 9.90 -20.17
C LEU A 196 14.73 10.13 -18.90
N ALA A 197 16.01 10.49 -19.03
CA ALA A 197 16.85 10.87 -17.90
C ALA A 197 16.28 12.10 -17.17
N ALA A 198 15.83 13.12 -17.91
CA ALA A 198 15.16 14.28 -17.31
C ALA A 198 13.88 13.92 -16.57
N LEU A 199 13.05 13.03 -17.11
CA LEU A 199 11.84 12.54 -16.43
C LEU A 199 12.17 11.83 -15.13
N VAL A 200 13.21 10.99 -15.10
CA VAL A 200 13.66 10.29 -13.88
C VAL A 200 14.24 11.28 -12.87
N LEU A 201 15.11 12.17 -13.31
CA LEU A 201 15.78 13.15 -12.44
C LEU A 201 14.81 14.21 -11.87
N THR A 202 13.72 14.50 -12.57
CA THR A 202 12.67 15.43 -12.09
C THR A 202 11.61 14.75 -11.22
N THR A 203 11.68 13.43 -11.05
CA THR A 203 10.84 12.71 -10.11
C THR A 203 11.19 13.12 -8.68
N ASN A 204 10.20 13.58 -7.94
CA ASN A 204 10.32 13.88 -6.52
C ASN A 204 9.57 12.80 -5.73
N PRO A 205 10.29 11.77 -5.20
CA PRO A 205 9.65 10.67 -4.50
C PRO A 205 9.01 11.16 -3.20
N PRO A 206 7.94 10.50 -2.72
CA PRO A 206 7.30 10.85 -1.47
C PRO A 206 8.27 10.61 -0.30
N ASN A 207 8.41 11.60 0.56
CA ASN A 207 9.14 11.44 1.82
C ASN A 207 8.20 10.85 2.88
N TRP A 208 8.34 9.56 3.16
CA TRP A 208 7.55 8.83 4.15
C TRP A 208 8.05 9.01 5.59
N GLY A 209 8.76 10.09 5.88
CA GLY A 209 9.28 10.36 7.21
C GLY A 209 10.55 9.57 7.53
N ASN A 210 11.37 9.29 6.53
CA ASN A 210 12.71 8.77 6.74
C ASN A 210 13.55 9.88 7.41
N ALA A 211 13.52 9.93 8.74
CA ALA A 211 14.52 10.67 9.49
C ALA A 211 15.89 10.04 9.23
N PRO A 212 16.98 10.85 9.21
CA PRO A 212 18.33 10.30 9.22
C PRO A 212 18.41 9.26 10.35
N GLN A 213 18.77 8.02 10.01
CA GLN A 213 18.96 7.00 11.03
C GLN A 213 20.01 7.50 12.00
N GLY A 214 19.60 7.76 13.23
CA GLY A 214 20.53 7.96 14.32
C GLY A 214 21.43 6.74 14.46
N SER A 215 22.64 6.93 14.94
CA SER A 215 23.67 5.90 15.07
C SER A 215 23.37 4.83 16.14
N GLY A 216 22.18 4.80 16.70
CA GLY A 216 21.80 3.88 17.77
C GLY A 216 20.39 3.27 17.62
N PRO A 217 20.08 2.22 18.37
CA PRO A 217 18.75 1.70 18.48
C PRO A 217 17.80 2.78 18.99
N LEU A 218 16.51 2.66 18.69
CA LEU A 218 15.48 3.59 19.14
C LEU A 218 15.44 3.58 20.68
N GLU A 219 16.19 4.47 21.33
CA GLU A 219 16.20 4.63 22.79
C GLU A 219 14.93 5.37 23.21
N LEU A 220 13.97 4.60 23.70
CA LEU A 220 12.73 5.10 24.27
C LEU A 220 12.81 5.01 25.79
N THR A 221 12.69 6.14 26.46
CA THR A 221 12.62 6.18 27.92
C THR A 221 11.18 6.46 28.32
N LEU A 222 10.59 5.51 29.05
CA LEU A 222 9.26 5.70 29.64
C LEU A 222 9.36 6.57 30.90
N PRO A 223 8.41 7.50 31.12
CA PRO A 223 8.36 8.28 32.35
C PRO A 223 8.20 7.36 33.58
N ALA A 224 8.92 7.66 34.65
CA ALA A 224 8.87 6.85 35.91
C ALA A 224 7.48 6.77 36.56
N VAL A 225 6.61 7.73 36.23
CA VAL A 225 5.22 7.76 36.71
C VAL A 225 4.33 6.68 36.09
N VAL A 226 4.78 6.07 34.98
CA VAL A 226 3.98 5.09 34.25
C VAL A 226 4.13 3.69 34.86
N PRO A 227 3.05 3.06 35.34
CA PRO A 227 3.10 1.69 35.80
C PRO A 227 3.27 0.75 34.62
N VAL A 228 4.40 0.04 34.54
CA VAL A 228 4.74 -0.74 33.36
C VAL A 228 4.50 -2.24 33.48
N ARG A 229 4.62 -2.81 34.71
CA ARG A 229 4.44 -4.27 34.92
C ARG A 229 2.98 -4.67 34.82
N GLY A 230 2.69 -5.64 33.94
CA GLY A 230 1.34 -6.14 33.73
C GLY A 230 0.36 -5.09 33.22
N ALA A 231 0.85 -3.98 32.67
CA ALA A 231 0.02 -2.92 32.14
C ALA A 231 -0.67 -3.33 30.85
N MET A 232 -1.89 -2.81 30.65
CA MET A 232 -2.51 -2.75 29.33
C MET A 232 -2.31 -1.34 28.75
N VAL A 233 -1.59 -1.28 27.64
CA VAL A 233 -1.27 -0.04 26.93
C VAL A 233 -2.30 0.20 25.85
N LEU A 234 -3.12 1.22 26.04
CA LEU A 234 -4.19 1.62 25.12
C LEU A 234 -3.62 2.67 24.14
N LEU A 235 -3.35 2.26 22.92
CA LEU A 235 -2.90 3.15 21.86
C LEU A 235 -4.10 3.89 21.26
N ALA A 236 -4.20 5.18 21.52
CA ALA A 236 -5.32 6.02 21.12
C ALA A 236 -4.89 7.11 20.11
N GLY A 237 -5.83 7.57 19.31
CA GLY A 237 -5.56 8.50 18.21
C GLY A 237 -5.04 7.83 16.92
N ASP A 238 -4.76 8.64 15.91
CA ASP A 238 -4.37 8.16 14.57
C ASP A 238 -2.87 7.90 14.42
N ALA A 239 -2.04 8.46 15.31
CA ALA A 239 -0.59 8.32 15.21
C ALA A 239 -0.14 6.85 15.30
N PRO A 240 0.81 6.41 14.46
CA PRO A 240 1.39 5.08 14.53
C PRO A 240 2.29 4.97 15.76
N SER A 241 1.75 4.44 16.87
CA SER A 241 2.45 4.37 18.17
C SER A 241 2.97 2.97 18.51
N SER A 242 2.83 1.98 17.63
CA SER A 242 3.27 0.59 17.86
C SER A 242 4.79 0.45 18.02
N TYR A 243 5.58 1.37 17.50
CA TYR A 243 7.04 1.41 17.66
C TYR A 243 7.48 1.64 19.11
N LEU A 244 6.56 2.06 19.99
CA LEU A 244 6.82 2.22 21.42
C LEU A 244 6.82 0.87 22.18
N ALA A 245 6.29 -0.19 21.56
CA ALA A 245 6.13 -1.48 22.23
C ALA A 245 7.45 -2.07 22.79
N PRO A 246 8.61 -1.98 22.10
CA PRO A 246 9.86 -2.51 22.62
C PRO A 246 10.37 -1.84 23.91
N ALA A 247 9.91 -0.64 24.25
CA ALA A 247 10.28 0.06 25.50
C ALA A 247 9.54 -0.47 26.73
N TRP A 248 8.56 -1.35 26.53
CA TRP A 248 7.73 -1.92 27.61
C TRP A 248 8.18 -3.35 27.93
N PRO A 249 7.99 -3.81 29.17
CA PRO A 249 8.29 -5.19 29.53
C PRO A 249 7.37 -6.18 28.79
N GLU A 250 7.81 -7.42 28.61
CA GLU A 250 7.06 -8.49 27.93
C GLU A 250 5.69 -8.77 28.55
N SER A 251 5.51 -8.44 29.84
CA SER A 251 4.23 -8.56 30.54
C SER A 251 3.19 -7.52 30.11
N ALA A 252 3.58 -6.48 29.37
CA ALA A 252 2.65 -5.46 28.88
C ALA A 252 1.82 -5.99 27.71
N ARG A 253 0.53 -5.61 27.69
CA ARG A 253 -0.39 -5.93 26.60
C ARG A 253 -0.74 -4.66 25.84
N PHE A 254 -0.71 -4.72 24.51
CA PHE A 254 -1.02 -3.57 23.67
C PHE A 254 -2.38 -3.75 22.99
N VAL A 255 -3.19 -2.72 23.10
CA VAL A 255 -4.51 -2.65 22.46
C VAL A 255 -4.62 -1.32 21.74
N ARG A 256 -4.92 -1.33 20.46
CA ARG A 256 -5.23 -0.13 19.72
C ARG A 256 -6.73 0.12 19.74
N VAL A 257 -7.15 1.26 20.31
CA VAL A 257 -8.58 1.60 20.48
C VAL A 257 -9.17 2.30 19.23
N GLN A 258 -8.30 2.73 18.33
CA GLN A 258 -8.70 3.34 17.04
C GLN A 258 -7.77 2.88 15.92
N SER A 259 -8.31 2.64 14.75
CA SER A 259 -7.54 2.30 13.55
C SER A 259 -8.37 2.54 12.29
N ASN A 260 -7.79 2.33 11.11
CA ASN A 260 -8.51 2.39 9.84
C ASN A 260 -9.63 1.33 9.71
N PHE A 261 -9.72 0.38 10.63
CA PHE A 261 -10.69 -0.73 10.60
C PHE A 261 -11.74 -0.64 11.70
N HIS A 262 -11.50 0.14 12.71
CA HIS A 262 -12.43 0.42 13.81
C HIS A 262 -12.14 1.80 14.40
N GLY A 263 -13.14 2.47 14.95
CA GLY A 263 -13.06 3.84 15.45
C GLY A 263 -14.31 4.63 15.11
N GLU A 264 -14.26 5.95 15.27
CA GLU A 264 -15.44 6.84 15.13
C GLU A 264 -16.12 6.80 13.76
N THR A 265 -15.33 6.59 12.70
CA THR A 265 -15.83 6.57 11.31
C THR A 265 -16.64 5.32 10.96
N TRP A 266 -16.61 4.29 11.81
CA TRP A 266 -17.24 3.03 11.55
C TRP A 266 -18.27 2.65 12.61
N PRO A 267 -19.40 2.01 12.25
CA PRO A 267 -20.33 1.50 13.24
C PRO A 267 -19.68 0.44 14.12
N PRO A 268 -20.00 0.37 15.44
CA PRO A 268 -19.48 -0.66 16.33
C PRO A 268 -19.87 -2.08 15.86
N TYR A 269 -18.92 -3.00 15.90
CA TYR A 269 -19.16 -4.39 15.52
C TYR A 269 -18.53 -5.38 16.51
N ALA A 270 -18.51 -6.67 16.19
CA ALA A 270 -18.10 -7.72 17.13
C ALA A 270 -16.66 -7.55 17.64
N PHE A 271 -15.76 -7.04 16.81
CA PHE A 271 -14.38 -6.76 17.21
C PHE A 271 -14.29 -5.67 18.29
N ASP A 272 -15.04 -4.56 18.15
CA ASP A 272 -15.06 -3.50 19.16
C ASP A 272 -15.58 -4.01 20.51
N ARG A 273 -16.63 -4.85 20.50
CA ARG A 273 -17.16 -5.45 21.73
C ARG A 273 -16.13 -6.35 22.41
N ARG A 274 -15.39 -7.14 21.63
CA ARG A 274 -14.32 -7.98 22.14
C ARG A 274 -13.16 -7.17 22.72
N LEU A 275 -12.80 -6.06 22.08
CA LEU A 275 -11.81 -5.11 22.60
C LEU A 275 -12.26 -4.50 23.93
N ALA A 276 -13.48 -3.96 23.98
CA ALA A 276 -14.04 -3.37 25.19
C ALA A 276 -14.05 -4.39 26.34
N GLN A 277 -14.50 -5.62 26.10
CA GLN A 277 -14.46 -6.70 27.07
C GLN A 277 -13.04 -7.01 27.56
N ALA A 278 -12.06 -7.07 26.65
CA ALA A 278 -10.66 -7.33 27.02
C ALA A 278 -10.08 -6.20 27.87
N ILE A 279 -10.47 -4.96 27.61
CA ILE A 279 -10.07 -3.80 28.40
C ILE A 279 -10.73 -3.86 29.80
N ASP A 280 -12.02 -4.14 29.85
CA ASP A 280 -12.79 -4.19 31.09
C ASP A 280 -12.32 -5.30 32.05
N THR A 281 -12.08 -6.48 31.52
CA THR A 281 -11.63 -7.65 32.32
C THR A 281 -10.15 -7.61 32.69
N HIS A 282 -9.38 -6.61 32.27
CA HIS A 282 -7.96 -6.51 32.58
C HIS A 282 -7.76 -6.07 34.05
N ALA A 283 -7.15 -6.91 34.86
CA ALA A 283 -6.93 -6.65 36.28
C ALA A 283 -5.74 -5.70 36.55
N GLY A 284 -4.83 -5.50 35.60
CA GLY A 284 -3.65 -4.66 35.76
C GLY A 284 -3.92 -3.16 35.45
N PRO A 285 -2.91 -2.31 35.63
CA PRO A 285 -3.03 -0.90 35.29
C PRO A 285 -3.29 -0.69 33.82
N ARG A 286 -4.08 0.34 33.48
CA ARG A 286 -4.34 0.76 32.10
C ARG A 286 -3.58 2.05 31.84
N VAL A 287 -2.79 2.10 30.77
CA VAL A 287 -2.01 3.26 30.38
C VAL A 287 -2.43 3.71 28.99
N VAL A 288 -2.83 4.96 28.85
CA VAL A 288 -3.23 5.53 27.57
C VAL A 288 -2.03 6.24 26.94
N VAL A 289 -1.76 5.91 25.68
CA VAL A 289 -0.73 6.55 24.87
C VAL A 289 -1.37 7.19 23.65
N HIS A 290 -1.13 8.48 23.46
CA HIS A 290 -1.58 9.23 22.28
C HIS A 290 -0.53 10.26 21.87
N ALA A 291 -0.57 10.71 20.61
CA ALA A 291 0.28 11.79 20.15
C ALA A 291 -0.20 13.15 20.71
N ARG A 292 0.73 14.08 20.84
CA ARG A 292 0.40 15.46 21.22
C ARG A 292 -0.55 16.09 20.21
N GLY A 293 -1.57 16.80 20.67
CA GLY A 293 -2.59 17.43 19.85
C GLY A 293 -3.70 16.48 19.38
N GLN A 294 -3.67 15.20 19.79
CA GLN A 294 -4.72 14.23 19.48
C GLN A 294 -5.56 13.84 20.71
N GLU A 295 -5.61 14.70 21.72
CA GLU A 295 -6.28 14.45 23.00
C GLU A 295 -7.78 14.18 22.82
N SER A 296 -8.47 15.02 22.02
CA SER A 296 -9.90 14.87 21.77
C SER A 296 -10.23 13.58 20.99
N LEU A 297 -9.41 13.26 20.02
CA LEU A 297 -9.55 12.03 19.23
C LEU A 297 -9.30 10.79 20.10
N ALA A 298 -8.31 10.86 20.96
CA ALA A 298 -8.01 9.79 21.94
C ALA A 298 -9.17 9.60 22.92
N ASP A 299 -9.72 10.69 23.47
CA ASP A 299 -10.84 10.63 24.41
C ASP A 299 -12.10 10.03 23.75
N ALA A 300 -12.38 10.40 22.50
CA ALA A 300 -13.48 9.81 21.74
C ALA A 300 -13.31 8.30 21.51
N GLY A 301 -12.12 7.85 21.12
CA GLY A 301 -11.82 6.42 20.97
C GLY A 301 -11.93 5.63 22.28
N LEU A 302 -11.48 6.20 23.39
CA LEU A 302 -11.59 5.60 24.70
C LEU A 302 -13.03 5.53 25.19
N ALA A 303 -13.82 6.59 25.00
CA ALA A 303 -15.25 6.63 25.38
C ALA A 303 -16.03 5.53 24.67
N ARG A 304 -15.71 5.23 23.41
CA ARG A 304 -16.30 4.12 22.65
C ARG A 304 -16.00 2.75 23.28
N MET A 305 -14.89 2.61 24.00
CA MET A 305 -14.51 1.40 24.74
C MET A 305 -14.99 1.42 26.20
N GLY A 306 -15.76 2.41 26.62
CA GLY A 306 -16.22 2.57 27.99
C GLY A 306 -15.13 3.04 28.96
N VAL A 307 -14.05 3.64 28.47
CA VAL A 307 -12.91 4.08 29.28
C VAL A 307 -12.84 5.61 29.33
N ALA A 308 -12.69 6.17 30.52
CA ALA A 308 -12.34 7.57 30.72
C ALA A 308 -10.85 7.71 31.08
N ARG A 309 -10.22 8.76 30.54
CA ARG A 309 -8.81 9.05 30.80
C ARG A 309 -8.67 9.89 32.07
N ASP A 310 -7.87 9.40 33.02
CA ASP A 310 -7.37 10.22 34.14
C ASP A 310 -6.21 11.10 33.64
N ARG A 311 -6.33 12.40 33.84
CA ARG A 311 -5.33 13.41 33.43
C ARG A 311 -4.39 13.81 34.57
N SER A 312 -4.59 13.32 35.77
CA SER A 312 -3.78 13.70 36.94
C SER A 312 -2.37 13.11 36.91
N HIS A 313 -2.19 11.97 36.23
CA HIS A 313 -0.93 11.26 36.12
C HIS A 313 -0.49 11.14 34.65
N CYS A 314 0.06 12.21 34.11
CA CYS A 314 0.52 12.27 32.73
C CYS A 314 2.04 12.48 32.65
N GLY A 315 2.67 11.80 31.70
CA GLY A 315 4.07 11.98 31.35
C GLY A 315 4.26 12.07 29.84
N THR A 316 5.37 12.63 29.40
CA THR A 316 5.70 12.72 27.98
C THR A 316 6.79 11.71 27.64
N VAL A 317 6.51 10.82 26.69
CA VAL A 317 7.55 9.98 26.08
C VAL A 317 8.27 10.84 25.03
N ARG A 318 9.55 11.02 25.19
CA ARG A 318 10.38 11.70 24.18
C ARG A 318 10.98 10.65 23.28
N THR A 319 10.81 10.84 21.97
CA THR A 319 11.47 10.06 20.95
C THR A 319 12.61 10.88 20.40
N PRO A 320 13.77 10.31 20.09
CA PRO A 320 14.88 11.02 19.47
C PRO A 320 14.65 11.39 18.00
N LEU A 321 13.39 11.43 17.55
CA LEU A 321 12.97 11.78 16.18
C LEU A 321 12.71 13.28 16.07
#